data_04f5a3fcf3fe8685950078bad252d3d7
#
_entry.id   04f5a3fcf3fe8685950078bad252d3d7
#
_cell.length_a   1.000
_cell.length_b   1.000
_cell.length_c   1.000
_cell.angle_alpha   90.00
_cell.angle_beta   90.00
_cell.angle_gamma   90.00
#
_symmetry.space_group_name_H-M   'P 1'
#
loop_
_entity.id
_entity.type
_entity.pdbx_description
1 polymer ?
#
loop_
_entity_poly.entity_id
_entity_poly.type
_entity_poly.pdbx_seq_one_letter_code
_entity_poly.pdbx_strand_id
1 'polypeptide(L)'
;RDVGDTAELILCSNNSVTYDIYRDEYTICDVINKIYGTYPAESIIHLKNKSLDGGYTGVSTITYASTVLSVSASADNQSLRTFQNGSKIKGIISGVKGGGKGLSSVGDKQTSDVADRVEKDFNNGRDITSVSEDMTFTQLSITPADAQLLETKKFSVFDICRFYGVHPDKVFAGQSTNYKASEMSQVAFLSDTLDPILCRIEAEFNAKLIPRTVSGIYKIEFDRKALYKTDIATQTACMEKEIQYGVSTVNEWRVCREDKAPINGGDIAFMSCNVAPIDSPKIKGEISSEKDELPKTNEKSIE
;
A
#
# COMPACT_ATOMS: atom_id res chain seq x y z
N ARG A 1 -26.19 17.26 -4.88
CA ARG A 1 -27.29 18.12 -4.45
C ARG A 1 -27.02 19.54 -4.94
N ASP A 2 -27.94 20.09 -5.68
CA ASP A 2 -27.84 21.51 -6.11
C ASP A 2 -28.25 22.42 -4.95
N VAL A 3 -27.41 23.36 -4.59
CA VAL A 3 -27.64 24.35 -3.56
C VAL A 3 -27.41 25.71 -4.17
N GLY A 4 -28.46 26.31 -4.74
CA GLY A 4 -28.34 27.56 -5.49
C GLY A 4 -27.50 27.37 -6.76
N ASP A 5 -26.43 28.19 -6.92
CA ASP A 5 -25.50 28.13 -8.06
C ASP A 5 -24.34 27.14 -7.83
N THR A 6 -24.32 26.39 -6.73
CA THR A 6 -23.25 25.46 -6.37
C THR A 6 -23.77 24.05 -6.21
N ALA A 7 -23.00 23.06 -6.65
CA ALA A 7 -23.28 21.64 -6.42
C ALA A 7 -22.50 21.16 -5.19
N GLU A 8 -23.19 20.44 -4.30
CA GLU A 8 -22.58 19.85 -3.10
C GLU A 8 -22.40 18.35 -3.29
N LEU A 9 -21.20 17.83 -3.00
CA LEU A 9 -20.93 16.40 -2.97
C LEU A 9 -21.23 15.87 -1.55
N ILE A 10 -22.15 14.92 -1.46
CA ILE A 10 -22.55 14.31 -0.20
C ILE A 10 -22.04 12.87 -0.15
N LEU A 11 -21.29 12.55 0.89
CA LEU A 11 -20.80 11.20 1.12
C LEU A 11 -21.89 10.33 1.75
N CYS A 12 -22.31 9.29 1.04
CA CYS A 12 -23.26 8.30 1.53
C CYS A 12 -22.55 7.06 2.07
N SER A 13 -23.12 6.45 3.12
CA SER A 13 -22.62 5.18 3.62
C SER A 13 -22.87 4.06 2.61
N ASN A 14 -21.92 3.15 2.44
CA ASN A 14 -22.07 1.98 1.57
C ASN A 14 -23.30 1.12 1.92
N ASN A 15 -23.68 1.05 3.21
CA ASN A 15 -24.83 0.29 3.67
C ASN A 15 -26.18 0.97 3.36
N SER A 16 -26.16 2.26 3.04
CA SER A 16 -27.37 3.03 2.71
C SER A 16 -27.68 3.09 1.22
N VAL A 17 -26.80 2.50 0.38
CA VAL A 17 -26.88 2.57 -1.07
C VAL A 17 -26.97 1.17 -1.66
N THR A 18 -27.96 0.96 -2.53
CA THR A 18 -28.15 -0.28 -3.28
C THR A 18 -28.12 0.02 -4.77
N TYR A 19 -27.40 -0.76 -5.56
CA TYR A 19 -27.30 -0.61 -7.00
C TYR A 19 -28.16 -1.66 -7.72
N ASP A 20 -29.01 -1.21 -8.63
CA ASP A 20 -29.78 -2.06 -9.55
C ASP A 20 -29.09 -2.14 -10.90
N ILE A 21 -28.50 -3.32 -11.21
CA ILE A 21 -27.76 -3.58 -12.45
C ILE A 21 -28.66 -3.48 -13.70
N TYR A 22 -29.94 -3.84 -13.57
CA TYR A 22 -30.85 -3.89 -14.73
C TYR A 22 -31.31 -2.51 -15.17
N ARG A 23 -31.45 -1.58 -14.21
CA ARG A 23 -31.93 -0.21 -14.47
C ARG A 23 -30.81 0.82 -14.50
N ASP A 24 -29.60 0.42 -14.10
CA ASP A 24 -28.45 1.32 -13.92
C ASP A 24 -28.77 2.51 -12.98
N GLU A 25 -29.41 2.18 -11.86
CA GLU A 25 -29.88 3.15 -10.88
C GLU A 25 -29.38 2.80 -9.47
N TYR A 26 -29.17 3.83 -8.65
CA TYR A 26 -28.83 3.70 -7.25
C TYR A 26 -30.01 4.09 -6.37
N THR A 27 -30.44 3.21 -5.52
CA THR A 27 -31.42 3.50 -4.47
C THR A 27 -30.68 3.87 -3.19
N ILE A 28 -30.90 5.08 -2.70
CA ILE A 28 -30.25 5.63 -1.51
C ILE A 28 -31.31 5.75 -0.41
N CYS A 29 -30.94 5.25 0.79
CA CYS A 29 -31.71 5.39 2.02
C CYS A 29 -30.78 5.85 3.14
N ASP A 30 -30.32 7.10 3.08
CA ASP A 30 -29.38 7.68 4.04
C ASP A 30 -30.13 8.54 5.07
N VAL A 31 -30.23 7.99 6.28
CA VAL A 31 -30.90 8.65 7.42
C VAL A 31 -30.10 9.84 7.93
N ILE A 32 -28.77 9.77 7.87
CA ILE A 32 -27.88 10.81 8.41
C ILE A 32 -27.98 12.08 7.55
N ASN A 33 -27.86 11.93 6.25
CA ASN A 33 -27.92 13.03 5.30
C ASN A 33 -29.34 13.36 4.84
N LYS A 34 -30.33 12.59 5.31
CA LYS A 34 -31.74 12.72 4.94
C LYS A 34 -31.99 12.65 3.43
N ILE A 35 -31.28 11.73 2.76
CA ILE A 35 -31.37 11.52 1.32
C ILE A 35 -32.10 10.19 1.08
N TYR A 36 -33.25 10.27 0.42
CA TYR A 36 -34.07 9.10 0.10
C TYR A 36 -34.47 9.18 -1.36
N GLY A 37 -34.32 8.10 -2.09
CA GLY A 37 -34.79 8.03 -3.48
C GLY A 37 -33.91 7.20 -4.38
N THR A 38 -34.31 7.13 -5.64
CA THR A 38 -33.59 6.44 -6.70
C THR A 38 -32.97 7.48 -7.63
N TYR A 39 -31.69 7.31 -7.90
CA TYR A 39 -30.89 8.23 -8.70
C TYR A 39 -30.22 7.47 -9.84
N PRO A 40 -30.11 8.06 -11.03
CA PRO A 40 -29.40 7.44 -12.15
C PRO A 40 -27.90 7.35 -11.86
N ALA A 41 -27.23 6.37 -12.44
CA ALA A 41 -25.81 6.14 -12.25
C ALA A 41 -24.93 7.35 -12.62
N GLU A 42 -25.39 8.20 -13.51
CA GLU A 42 -24.68 9.44 -13.91
C GLU A 42 -24.57 10.45 -12.76
N SER A 43 -25.51 10.45 -11.83
CA SER A 43 -25.54 11.38 -10.69
C SER A 43 -24.77 10.89 -9.48
N ILE A 44 -24.25 9.68 -9.52
CA ILE A 44 -23.56 9.03 -8.39
C ILE A 44 -22.09 8.78 -8.75
N ILE A 45 -21.20 9.26 -7.92
CA ILE A 45 -19.77 8.94 -7.98
C ILE A 45 -19.54 7.67 -7.19
N HIS A 46 -19.24 6.56 -7.87
CA HIS A 46 -19.01 5.26 -7.23
C HIS A 46 -17.57 4.81 -7.39
N LEU A 47 -16.76 5.02 -6.36
CA LEU A 47 -15.36 4.63 -6.33
C LEU A 47 -15.22 3.15 -5.95
N LYS A 48 -14.96 2.30 -6.94
CA LYS A 48 -14.79 0.85 -6.77
C LYS A 48 -13.32 0.48 -6.81
N ASN A 49 -12.85 -0.32 -5.84
CA ASN A 49 -11.46 -0.80 -5.86
C ASN A 49 -11.35 -2.16 -6.55
N LYS A 50 -12.04 -3.17 -6.04
CA LYS A 50 -12.09 -4.53 -6.60
C LYS A 50 -13.53 -4.89 -6.89
N SER A 51 -13.75 -5.65 -7.96
CA SER A 51 -15.06 -6.12 -8.37
C SER A 51 -14.97 -7.58 -8.80
N LEU A 52 -16.01 -8.36 -8.52
CA LEU A 52 -16.13 -9.76 -8.96
C LEU A 52 -17.24 -9.95 -10.00
N ASP A 53 -17.99 -8.91 -10.30
CA ASP A 53 -19.18 -8.92 -11.16
C ASP A 53 -19.02 -8.09 -12.44
N GLY A 54 -17.80 -7.97 -12.96
CA GLY A 54 -17.54 -7.20 -14.17
C GLY A 54 -17.48 -5.68 -13.96
N GLY A 55 -17.37 -5.21 -12.73
CA GLY A 55 -17.19 -3.79 -12.41
C GLY A 55 -18.49 -3.08 -11.97
N TYR A 56 -19.57 -3.80 -11.79
CA TYR A 56 -20.85 -3.21 -11.34
C TYR A 56 -20.83 -2.85 -9.87
N THR A 57 -20.39 -3.80 -9.01
CA THR A 57 -20.30 -3.54 -7.57
C THR A 57 -18.88 -3.71 -7.05
N GLY A 58 -18.59 -3.03 -5.94
CA GLY A 58 -17.30 -3.14 -5.27
C GLY A 58 -17.29 -4.25 -4.22
N VAL A 59 -16.20 -5.00 -4.10
CA VAL A 59 -16.01 -6.02 -3.08
C VAL A 59 -14.97 -5.54 -2.07
N SER A 60 -15.30 -5.66 -0.78
CA SER A 60 -14.36 -5.35 0.29
C SER A 60 -13.12 -6.24 0.21
N THR A 61 -11.94 -5.66 0.35
CA THR A 61 -10.68 -6.42 0.40
C THR A 61 -10.68 -7.44 1.55
N ILE A 62 -11.30 -7.12 2.67
CA ILE A 62 -11.45 -8.04 3.82
C ILE A 62 -12.30 -9.25 3.43
N THR A 63 -13.41 -9.05 2.75
CA THR A 63 -14.28 -10.13 2.28
C THR A 63 -13.55 -11.00 1.24
N TYR A 64 -12.84 -10.38 0.31
CA TYR A 64 -12.06 -11.07 -0.71
C TYR A 64 -10.93 -11.92 -0.11
N ALA A 65 -10.25 -11.40 0.91
CA ALA A 65 -9.14 -12.07 1.60
C ALA A 65 -9.59 -12.88 2.84
N SER A 66 -10.88 -13.08 3.05
CA SER A 66 -11.44 -13.66 4.30
C SER A 66 -10.81 -14.99 4.70
N THR A 67 -10.55 -15.88 3.74
CA THR A 67 -9.91 -17.19 4.00
C THR A 67 -8.50 -17.01 4.56
N VAL A 68 -7.67 -16.17 3.95
CA VAL A 68 -6.28 -15.94 4.40
C VAL A 68 -6.25 -15.24 5.75
N LEU A 69 -7.13 -14.26 5.94
CA LEU A 69 -7.27 -13.57 7.23
C LEU A 69 -7.73 -14.52 8.35
N SER A 70 -8.65 -15.44 8.05
CA SER A 70 -9.11 -16.43 9.04
C SER A 70 -8.01 -17.44 9.41
N VAL A 71 -7.18 -17.86 8.45
CA VAL A 71 -6.00 -18.71 8.71
C VAL A 71 -5.00 -17.97 9.59
N SER A 72 -4.69 -16.71 9.28
CA SER A 72 -3.81 -15.88 10.09
C SER A 72 -4.33 -15.71 11.52
N ALA A 73 -5.61 -15.38 11.68
CA ALA A 73 -6.25 -15.26 12.99
C ALA A 73 -6.24 -16.58 13.78
N SER A 74 -6.43 -17.72 13.09
CA SER A 74 -6.35 -19.03 13.72
C SER A 74 -4.94 -19.37 14.18
N ALA A 75 -3.92 -19.02 13.42
CA ALA A 75 -2.52 -19.16 13.80
C ALA A 75 -2.16 -18.28 15.01
N ASP A 76 -2.69 -17.06 15.10
CA ASP A 76 -2.52 -16.19 16.25
C ASP A 76 -3.22 -16.73 17.49
N ASN A 77 -4.43 -17.23 17.36
CA ASN A 77 -5.16 -17.89 18.45
C ASN A 77 -4.43 -19.15 18.95
N GLN A 78 -3.86 -19.95 18.05
CA GLN A 78 -3.07 -21.11 18.42
C GLN A 78 -1.79 -20.70 19.18
N SER A 79 -1.09 -19.66 18.70
CA SER A 79 0.06 -19.10 19.40
C SER A 79 -0.31 -18.65 20.79
N LEU A 80 -1.39 -17.88 20.93
CA LEU A 80 -1.87 -17.38 22.20
C LEU A 80 -2.17 -18.51 23.19
N ARG A 81 -2.85 -19.57 22.73
CA ARG A 81 -3.11 -20.78 23.55
C ARG A 81 -1.82 -21.47 23.98
N THR A 82 -0.83 -21.56 23.08
CA THR A 82 0.47 -22.17 23.40
C THR A 82 1.20 -21.37 24.49
N PHE A 83 1.21 -20.04 24.37
CA PHE A 83 1.81 -19.16 25.38
C PHE A 83 1.04 -19.14 26.71
N GLN A 84 -0.29 -19.09 26.67
CA GLN A 84 -1.12 -19.13 27.88
C GLN A 84 -0.99 -20.45 28.63
N ASN A 85 -0.86 -21.54 27.91
CA ASN A 85 -0.65 -22.85 28.52
C ASN A 85 0.82 -23.08 28.98
N GLY A 86 1.68 -22.07 28.87
CA GLY A 86 3.07 -22.10 29.40
C GLY A 86 3.94 -23.15 28.75
N SER A 87 3.75 -23.47 27.46
CA SER A 87 4.50 -24.56 26.78
C SER A 87 4.48 -25.89 27.53
N LYS A 88 3.34 -26.22 28.16
CA LYS A 88 3.21 -27.40 28.97
C LYS A 88 3.59 -28.63 28.17
N ILE A 89 4.49 -29.40 28.71
CA ILE A 89 4.94 -30.67 28.16
C ILE A 89 3.73 -31.60 28.08
N LYS A 90 3.33 -31.93 26.83
CA LYS A 90 2.31 -32.95 26.60
C LYS A 90 2.99 -34.29 26.50
N GLY A 91 2.49 -35.26 27.24
CA GLY A 91 3.02 -36.61 27.19
C GLY A 91 1.92 -37.64 27.42
N ILE A 92 2.24 -38.85 27.09
CA ILE A 92 1.39 -40.01 27.35
C ILE A 92 2.07 -40.82 28.45
N ILE A 93 1.31 -41.11 29.50
CA ILE A 93 1.73 -42.04 30.53
C ILE A 93 1.19 -43.41 30.17
N SER A 94 2.05 -44.36 29.91
CA SER A 94 1.67 -45.73 29.61
C SER A 94 2.22 -46.68 30.68
N GLY A 95 1.37 -47.60 31.13
CA GLY A 95 1.82 -48.71 31.98
C GLY A 95 2.59 -49.75 31.19
N VAL A 96 3.73 -50.19 31.73
CA VAL A 96 4.51 -51.27 31.12
C VAL A 96 3.77 -52.59 31.36
N LYS A 97 3.43 -53.34 30.30
CA LYS A 97 2.92 -54.70 30.42
C LYS A 97 4.06 -55.58 30.87
N GLY A 98 4.07 -55.93 32.14
CA GLY A 98 5.05 -56.87 32.69
C GLY A 98 4.92 -58.23 32.00
N GLY A 99 6.01 -58.65 31.33
CA GLY A 99 6.11 -59.99 30.71
C GLY A 99 6.44 -61.13 31.65
N GLY A 100 6.17 -61.01 32.97
CA GLY A 100 6.50 -62.00 33.99
C GLY A 100 5.25 -62.57 34.69
N LYS A 101 5.21 -63.87 34.87
CA LYS A 101 4.20 -64.54 35.69
C LYS A 101 4.17 -63.89 37.08
N GLY A 102 3.15 -63.11 37.42
CA GLY A 102 2.90 -62.62 38.77
C GLY A 102 2.88 -61.10 38.95
N LEU A 103 3.16 -60.27 37.93
CA LEU A 103 2.97 -58.82 38.02
C LEU A 103 1.55 -58.45 37.62
N SER A 104 0.82 -57.78 38.49
CA SER A 104 -0.46 -57.18 38.18
C SER A 104 -0.28 -56.10 37.15
N SER A 105 -1.06 -56.17 36.04
CA SER A 105 -1.14 -55.12 35.06
C SER A 105 -1.55 -53.83 35.76
N VAL A 106 -0.83 -52.73 35.54
CA VAL A 106 -1.24 -51.39 36.01
C VAL A 106 -2.62 -51.11 35.43
N GLY A 107 -3.60 -50.93 36.32
CA GLY A 107 -4.98 -50.73 35.90
C GLY A 107 -5.17 -49.32 35.35
N ASP A 108 -6.17 -49.16 34.45
CA ASP A 108 -6.50 -47.87 33.80
C ASP A 108 -6.74 -46.73 34.83
N LYS A 109 -7.30 -47.07 36.01
CA LYS A 109 -7.50 -46.11 37.10
C LYS A 109 -6.18 -45.57 37.66
N GLN A 110 -5.18 -46.46 37.88
CA GLN A 110 -3.87 -46.05 38.40
C GLN A 110 -3.13 -45.17 37.41
N THR A 111 -3.25 -45.44 36.10
CA THR A 111 -2.67 -44.63 35.04
C THR A 111 -3.32 -43.26 34.99
N SER A 112 -4.65 -43.19 35.17
CA SER A 112 -5.41 -41.91 35.19
C SER A 112 -5.05 -41.10 36.46
N ASP A 113 -4.98 -41.70 37.63
CA ASP A 113 -4.65 -41.02 38.88
C ASP A 113 -3.23 -40.42 38.85
N VAL A 114 -2.28 -41.13 38.20
CA VAL A 114 -0.92 -40.64 38.02
C VAL A 114 -0.89 -39.49 36.98
N ALA A 115 -1.68 -39.58 35.91
CA ALA A 115 -1.79 -38.53 34.95
C ALA A 115 -2.34 -37.23 35.57
N ASP A 116 -3.40 -37.33 36.38
CA ASP A 116 -3.97 -36.20 37.13
C ASP A 116 -2.99 -35.57 38.11
N ARG A 117 -2.16 -36.39 38.76
CA ARG A 117 -1.13 -35.93 39.67
C ARG A 117 -0.01 -35.21 38.92
N VAL A 118 0.46 -35.76 37.84
CA VAL A 118 1.48 -35.14 36.96
C VAL A 118 0.99 -33.83 36.41
N GLU A 119 -0.28 -33.76 35.97
CA GLU A 119 -0.89 -32.52 35.51
C GLU A 119 -0.97 -31.45 36.61
N LYS A 120 -1.36 -31.85 37.82
CA LYS A 120 -1.37 -30.91 38.98
C LYS A 120 0.02 -30.40 39.33
N ASP A 121 1.04 -31.27 39.32
CA ASP A 121 2.41 -30.86 39.60
C ASP A 121 2.95 -29.85 38.60
N PHE A 122 2.67 -30.05 37.29
CA PHE A 122 3.07 -29.10 36.25
C PHE A 122 2.25 -27.80 36.33
N ASN A 123 0.95 -27.86 36.68
CA ASN A 123 0.13 -26.68 36.88
C ASN A 123 0.58 -25.84 38.08
N ASN A 124 1.17 -26.48 39.12
CA ASN A 124 1.73 -25.82 40.28
C ASN A 124 3.17 -25.29 40.07
N GLY A 125 3.68 -25.34 38.81
CA GLY A 125 5.01 -24.81 38.49
C GLY A 125 6.17 -25.72 38.81
N ARG A 126 5.94 -27.01 39.00
CA ARG A 126 7.04 -27.99 39.15
C ARG A 126 7.52 -28.40 37.77
N ASP A 127 8.81 -28.27 37.52
CA ASP A 127 9.43 -28.66 36.23
C ASP A 127 9.73 -30.16 36.16
N ILE A 128 9.77 -30.84 37.30
CA ILE A 128 10.11 -32.28 37.40
C ILE A 128 9.07 -32.98 38.27
N THR A 129 8.53 -34.08 37.79
CA THR A 129 7.67 -34.97 38.53
C THR A 129 8.20 -36.42 38.40
N SER A 130 7.90 -37.26 39.43
CA SER A 130 8.33 -38.66 39.42
C SER A 130 7.18 -39.57 39.00
N VAL A 131 7.47 -40.54 38.13
CA VAL A 131 6.56 -41.58 37.70
C VAL A 131 7.07 -42.93 38.21
N SER A 132 6.15 -43.85 38.55
CA SER A 132 6.50 -45.19 39.08
C SER A 132 7.32 -46.00 38.07
N GLU A 133 8.14 -46.94 38.55
CA GLU A 133 8.98 -47.81 37.72
C GLU A 133 8.17 -48.60 36.65
N ASP A 134 6.92 -48.91 36.96
CA ASP A 134 6.02 -49.66 36.07
C ASP A 134 5.31 -48.79 35.02
N MET A 135 5.60 -47.47 34.97
CA MET A 135 4.99 -46.51 34.05
C MET A 135 6.06 -45.77 33.28
N THR A 136 5.79 -45.56 32.01
CA THR A 136 6.66 -44.80 31.11
C THR A 136 5.97 -43.51 30.69
N PHE A 137 6.63 -42.38 30.87
CA PHE A 137 6.23 -41.11 30.34
C PHE A 137 6.87 -40.91 28.96
N THR A 138 6.05 -40.85 27.91
CA THR A 138 6.50 -40.53 26.58
C THR A 138 6.08 -39.09 26.25
N GLN A 139 7.06 -38.22 26.17
CA GLN A 139 6.82 -36.84 25.80
C GLN A 139 6.39 -36.75 24.33
N LEU A 140 5.23 -36.16 24.07
CA LEU A 140 4.82 -35.75 22.74
C LEU A 140 5.59 -34.48 22.39
N SER A 141 6.70 -34.65 21.70
CA SER A 141 7.57 -33.54 21.30
C SER A 141 6.82 -32.65 20.28
N ILE A 142 6.60 -31.38 20.63
CA ILE A 142 6.01 -30.36 19.75
C ILE A 142 7.15 -29.44 19.31
N THR A 143 8.14 -29.96 18.62
CA THR A 143 9.35 -29.17 18.33
C THR A 143 9.49 -28.62 16.90
N PRO A 144 8.84 -29.12 15.85
CA PRO A 144 8.83 -28.44 14.56
C PRO A 144 7.75 -27.36 14.45
N ALA A 145 6.72 -27.38 15.32
CA ALA A 145 5.54 -26.52 15.17
C ALA A 145 5.83 -25.03 15.44
N ASP A 146 6.73 -24.70 16.34
CA ASP A 146 7.01 -23.30 16.68
C ASP A 146 7.80 -22.59 15.58
N ALA A 147 8.74 -23.27 14.94
CA ALA A 147 9.46 -22.72 13.78
C ALA A 147 8.53 -22.56 12.59
N GLN A 148 7.69 -23.56 12.29
CA GLN A 148 6.68 -23.50 11.23
C GLN A 148 5.63 -22.41 11.50
N LEU A 149 5.26 -22.20 12.75
CA LEU A 149 4.30 -21.14 13.12
C LEU A 149 4.87 -19.75 12.86
N LEU A 150 6.14 -19.51 13.19
CA LEU A 150 6.81 -18.25 12.91
C LEU A 150 6.92 -17.99 11.41
N GLU A 151 7.23 -19.02 10.64
CA GLU A 151 7.28 -18.95 9.18
C GLU A 151 5.89 -18.67 8.57
N THR A 152 4.87 -19.36 9.07
CA THR A 152 3.47 -19.11 8.67
C THR A 152 3.05 -17.66 8.96
N LYS A 153 3.43 -17.10 10.10
CA LYS A 153 3.15 -15.69 10.42
C LYS A 153 3.82 -14.73 9.45
N LYS A 154 5.06 -14.98 9.07
CA LYS A 154 5.75 -14.18 8.05
C LYS A 154 5.02 -14.25 6.71
N PHE A 155 4.65 -15.43 6.26
CA PHE A 155 3.87 -15.62 5.03
C PHE A 155 2.52 -14.89 5.07
N SER A 156 1.82 -14.91 6.20
CA SER A 156 0.55 -14.21 6.36
C SER A 156 0.69 -12.70 6.13
N VAL A 157 1.78 -12.07 6.57
CA VAL A 157 2.03 -10.64 6.31
C VAL A 157 2.20 -10.37 4.82
N PHE A 158 2.97 -11.21 4.10
CA PHE A 158 3.15 -11.06 2.65
C PHE A 158 1.83 -11.22 1.89
N ASP A 159 1.01 -12.18 2.27
CA ASP A 159 -0.29 -12.40 1.65
C ASP A 159 -1.25 -11.24 1.89
N ILE A 160 -1.31 -10.72 3.11
CA ILE A 160 -2.12 -9.53 3.42
C ILE A 160 -1.64 -8.33 2.59
N CYS A 161 -0.32 -8.09 2.53
CA CYS A 161 0.27 -7.03 1.72
C CYS A 161 -0.13 -7.17 0.24
N ARG A 162 -0.13 -8.39 -0.30
CA ARG A 162 -0.54 -8.68 -1.68
C ARG A 162 -2.00 -8.32 -1.95
N PHE A 163 -2.91 -8.59 -1.01
CA PHE A 163 -4.32 -8.23 -1.17
C PHE A 163 -4.56 -6.72 -1.19
N TYR A 164 -3.76 -5.96 -0.44
CA TYR A 164 -3.83 -4.50 -0.43
C TYR A 164 -2.96 -3.84 -1.50
N GLY A 165 -2.09 -4.60 -2.18
CA GLY A 165 -1.14 -4.07 -3.16
C GLY A 165 -0.04 -3.22 -2.52
N VAL A 166 0.29 -3.45 -1.25
CA VAL A 166 1.30 -2.70 -0.51
C VAL A 166 2.56 -3.54 -0.37
N HIS A 167 3.73 -2.95 -0.63
CA HIS A 167 5.00 -3.66 -0.45
C HIS A 167 5.27 -3.94 1.04
N PRO A 168 5.75 -5.13 1.43
CA PRO A 168 6.01 -5.50 2.82
C PRO A 168 6.92 -4.53 3.59
N ASP A 169 7.87 -3.86 2.91
CA ASP A 169 8.75 -2.87 3.52
C ASP A 169 8.00 -1.67 4.12
N LYS A 170 6.83 -1.33 3.56
CA LYS A 170 5.99 -0.23 4.06
C LYS A 170 5.30 -0.54 5.38
N VAL A 171 5.15 -1.83 5.70
CA VAL A 171 4.60 -2.31 6.97
C VAL A 171 5.71 -2.83 7.91
N PHE A 172 6.97 -2.47 7.63
CA PHE A 172 8.16 -2.88 8.39
C PHE A 172 8.36 -4.40 8.48
N ALA A 173 7.84 -5.15 7.52
CA ALA A 173 7.99 -6.59 7.44
C ALA A 173 9.15 -7.02 6.53
N GLY A 174 9.72 -6.10 5.75
CA GLY A 174 10.88 -6.31 4.90
C GLY A 174 12.19 -5.96 5.62
N GLN A 175 13.28 -6.59 5.22
CA GLN A 175 14.64 -6.26 5.71
C GLN A 175 15.31 -5.30 4.72
N SER A 176 14.78 -4.09 4.51
CA SER A 176 15.50 -3.13 3.69
C SER A 176 16.61 -2.45 4.52
N THR A 177 17.84 -2.85 4.26
CA THR A 177 19.02 -2.32 4.96
C THR A 177 19.69 -1.16 4.23
N ASN A 178 19.26 -0.81 3.01
CA ASN A 178 19.89 0.21 2.17
C ASN A 178 18.97 1.41 1.91
N TYR A 179 19.53 2.63 2.05
CA TYR A 179 18.83 3.89 1.79
C TYR A 179 18.26 3.96 0.35
N LYS A 180 19.01 3.53 -0.66
CA LYS A 180 18.53 3.46 -2.05
C LYS A 180 17.34 2.50 -2.24
N ALA A 181 17.31 1.39 -1.51
CA ALA A 181 16.18 0.47 -1.55
C ALA A 181 14.92 1.12 -0.96
N SER A 182 15.06 1.96 0.06
CA SER A 182 13.95 2.73 0.63
C SER A 182 13.38 3.76 -0.35
N GLU A 183 14.22 4.47 -1.11
CA GLU A 183 13.76 5.41 -2.15
C GLU A 183 13.03 4.68 -3.28
N MET A 184 13.62 3.61 -3.81
CA MET A 184 12.98 2.79 -4.85
C MET A 184 11.65 2.21 -4.36
N SER A 185 11.56 1.80 -3.09
CA SER A 185 10.33 1.33 -2.47
C SER A 185 9.26 2.45 -2.37
N GLN A 186 9.65 3.71 -2.20
CA GLN A 186 8.70 4.83 -2.22
C GLN A 186 8.15 5.10 -3.62
N VAL A 187 9.01 5.10 -4.62
CA VAL A 187 8.60 5.25 -6.03
C VAL A 187 7.71 4.09 -6.45
N ALA A 188 8.08 2.85 -6.12
CA ALA A 188 7.26 1.67 -6.39
C ALA A 188 5.89 1.73 -5.67
N PHE A 189 5.85 2.20 -4.43
CA PHE A 189 4.57 2.38 -3.72
C PHE A 189 3.68 3.41 -4.42
N LEU A 190 4.25 4.49 -4.93
CA LEU A 190 3.48 5.47 -5.68
C LEU A 190 2.94 4.86 -6.98
N SER A 191 3.80 4.23 -7.80
CA SER A 191 3.43 3.72 -9.12
C SER A 191 2.50 2.51 -9.03
N ASP A 192 2.75 1.59 -8.10
CA ASP A 192 2.09 0.28 -8.10
C ASP A 192 0.86 0.25 -7.18
N THR A 193 0.87 1.04 -6.10
CA THR A 193 -0.20 1.04 -5.10
C THR A 193 -1.13 2.24 -5.23
N LEU A 194 -0.56 3.45 -5.22
CA LEU A 194 -1.37 4.67 -5.19
C LEU A 194 -1.87 5.08 -6.56
N ASP A 195 -1.04 5.08 -7.58
CA ASP A 195 -1.40 5.60 -8.90
C ASP A 195 -2.61 4.88 -9.52
N PRO A 196 -2.76 3.55 -9.44
CA PRO A 196 -3.98 2.88 -9.90
C PRO A 196 -5.25 3.31 -9.17
N ILE A 197 -5.14 3.69 -7.88
CA ILE A 197 -6.27 4.18 -7.10
C ILE A 197 -6.60 5.61 -7.51
N LEU A 198 -5.58 6.47 -7.61
CA LEU A 198 -5.73 7.85 -8.03
C LEU A 198 -6.33 7.95 -9.45
N CYS A 199 -5.82 7.16 -10.39
CA CYS A 199 -6.34 7.12 -11.77
C CYS A 199 -7.82 6.74 -11.81
N ARG A 200 -8.28 5.80 -10.97
CA ARG A 200 -9.71 5.44 -10.91
C ARG A 200 -10.56 6.58 -10.37
N ILE A 201 -10.09 7.27 -9.33
CA ILE A 201 -10.78 8.43 -8.76
C ILE A 201 -10.84 9.54 -9.79
N GLU A 202 -9.72 9.85 -10.46
CA GLU A 202 -9.65 10.85 -11.53
C GLU A 202 -10.60 10.52 -12.68
N ALA A 203 -10.62 9.27 -13.12
CA ALA A 203 -11.49 8.83 -14.21
C ALA A 203 -12.95 9.02 -13.87
N GLU A 204 -13.38 8.62 -12.67
CA GLU A 204 -14.77 8.77 -12.22
C GLU A 204 -15.15 10.25 -12.04
N PHE A 205 -14.27 11.06 -11.47
CA PHE A 205 -14.49 12.49 -11.30
C PHE A 205 -14.55 13.22 -12.65
N ASN A 206 -13.64 12.93 -13.57
CA ASN A 206 -13.65 13.53 -14.91
C ASN A 206 -14.89 13.12 -15.70
N ALA A 207 -15.36 11.89 -15.56
CA ALA A 207 -16.54 11.39 -16.25
C ALA A 207 -17.85 12.02 -15.74
N LYS A 208 -17.94 12.30 -14.43
CA LYS A 208 -19.19 12.72 -13.76
C LYS A 208 -19.27 14.21 -13.46
N LEU A 209 -18.14 14.85 -13.14
CA LEU A 209 -18.12 16.27 -12.74
C LEU A 209 -17.82 17.22 -13.89
N ILE A 210 -17.12 16.76 -14.93
CA ILE A 210 -16.77 17.61 -16.06
C ILE A 210 -17.73 17.37 -17.21
N PRO A 211 -18.53 18.40 -17.61
CA PRO A 211 -19.39 18.30 -18.78
C PRO A 211 -18.58 17.99 -20.04
N ARG A 212 -19.11 17.15 -20.91
CA ARG A 212 -18.44 16.75 -22.19
C ARG A 212 -18.03 17.93 -23.05
N THR A 213 -18.75 19.04 -22.96
CA THR A 213 -18.49 20.27 -23.74
C THR A 213 -17.17 20.94 -23.38
N VAL A 214 -16.69 20.78 -22.13
CA VAL A 214 -15.46 21.43 -21.61
C VAL A 214 -14.39 20.43 -21.23
N SER A 215 -14.60 19.14 -21.45
CA SER A 215 -13.65 18.07 -21.11
C SER A 215 -12.31 18.17 -21.86
N GLY A 216 -12.26 18.90 -22.99
CA GLY A 216 -11.01 19.19 -23.70
C GLY A 216 -10.19 20.33 -23.09
N ILE A 217 -10.78 21.12 -22.17
CA ILE A 217 -10.15 22.31 -21.57
C ILE A 217 -9.81 22.05 -20.11
N TYR A 218 -10.70 21.37 -19.39
CA TYR A 218 -10.54 21.11 -17.94
C TYR A 218 -10.36 19.62 -17.67
N LYS A 219 -9.48 19.32 -16.73
CA LYS A 219 -9.21 17.97 -16.24
C LYS A 219 -8.97 18.01 -14.73
N ILE A 220 -9.52 17.04 -14.03
CA ILE A 220 -9.25 16.83 -12.61
C ILE A 220 -8.11 15.83 -12.51
N GLU A 221 -7.02 16.21 -11.88
CA GLU A 221 -5.82 15.42 -11.71
C GLU A 221 -5.27 15.60 -10.31
N PHE A 222 -4.76 14.52 -9.68
CA PHE A 222 -4.02 14.61 -8.42
C PHE A 222 -2.58 15.07 -8.68
N ASP A 223 -2.07 15.93 -7.83
CA ASP A 223 -0.66 16.30 -7.89
C ASP A 223 0.23 15.18 -7.31
N ARG A 224 0.69 14.30 -8.18
CA ARG A 224 1.61 13.20 -7.83
C ARG A 224 2.99 13.70 -7.41
N LYS A 225 3.35 14.93 -7.77
CA LYS A 225 4.67 15.52 -7.48
C LYS A 225 4.86 15.78 -5.98
N ALA A 226 3.76 15.93 -5.24
CA ALA A 226 3.82 16.12 -3.80
C ALA A 226 4.52 14.97 -3.05
N LEU A 227 4.47 13.74 -3.59
CA LEU A 227 5.11 12.56 -2.99
C LEU A 227 6.62 12.47 -3.27
N TYR A 228 7.10 13.16 -4.30
CA TYR A 228 8.53 13.21 -4.64
C TYR A 228 9.31 14.30 -3.88
N LYS A 229 8.65 15.09 -3.02
CA LYS A 229 9.28 16.15 -2.22
C LYS A 229 10.27 15.64 -1.16
N THR A 230 10.36 14.34 -0.97
CA THR A 230 11.21 13.73 0.09
C THR A 230 12.69 13.69 -0.24
N ASP A 231 13.09 13.75 -1.51
CA ASP A 231 14.52 13.79 -1.90
C ASP A 231 14.87 15.14 -2.55
N ILE A 232 15.44 16.03 -1.73
CA ILE A 232 15.89 17.36 -2.13
C ILE A 232 16.99 17.30 -3.21
N ALA A 233 17.88 16.30 -3.14
CA ALA A 233 18.98 16.18 -4.07
C ALA A 233 18.51 15.82 -5.50
N THR A 234 17.66 14.81 -5.61
CA THR A 234 17.05 14.42 -6.89
C THR A 234 16.15 15.52 -7.43
N GLN A 235 15.40 16.21 -6.57
CA GLN A 235 14.55 17.32 -6.97
C GLN A 235 15.36 18.48 -7.52
N THR A 236 16.47 18.84 -6.86
CA THR A 236 17.39 19.91 -7.32
C THR A 236 18.05 19.55 -8.66
N ALA A 237 18.48 18.30 -8.82
CA ALA A 237 19.06 17.84 -10.08
C ALA A 237 18.04 17.82 -11.23
N CYS A 238 16.78 17.51 -10.94
CA CYS A 238 15.68 17.58 -11.91
C CYS A 238 15.42 19.04 -12.32
N MET A 239 15.32 19.95 -11.34
CA MET A 239 15.17 21.40 -11.55
C MET A 239 16.28 21.96 -12.43
N GLU A 240 17.52 21.64 -12.11
CA GLU A 240 18.67 22.09 -12.90
C GLU A 240 18.55 21.68 -14.36
N LYS A 241 18.24 20.42 -14.62
CA LYS A 241 18.08 19.90 -15.98
C LYS A 241 16.88 20.50 -16.70
N GLU A 242 15.72 20.59 -16.06
CA GLU A 242 14.52 21.16 -16.70
C GLU A 242 14.74 22.63 -17.09
N ILE A 243 15.39 23.42 -16.24
CA ILE A 243 15.72 24.81 -16.56
C ILE A 243 16.79 24.90 -17.64
N GLN A 244 17.86 24.08 -17.58
CA GLN A 244 18.94 24.08 -18.57
C GLN A 244 18.49 23.71 -19.98
N TYR A 245 17.50 22.83 -20.09
CA TYR A 245 16.96 22.40 -21.38
C TYR A 245 15.74 23.21 -21.83
N GLY A 246 15.33 24.23 -21.09
CA GLY A 246 14.19 25.08 -21.44
C GLY A 246 12.84 24.39 -21.33
N VAL A 247 12.75 23.30 -20.61
CA VAL A 247 11.47 22.56 -20.38
C VAL A 247 10.56 23.33 -19.43
N SER A 248 11.16 23.96 -18.43
CA SER A 248 10.44 24.77 -17.42
C SER A 248 11.15 26.11 -17.20
N THR A 249 10.39 27.15 -16.92
CA THR A 249 10.93 28.44 -16.52
C THR A 249 11.18 28.47 -15.00
N VAL A 250 11.98 29.44 -14.54
CA VAL A 250 12.25 29.62 -13.12
C VAL A 250 10.97 29.95 -12.35
N ASN A 251 10.07 30.75 -12.92
CA ASN A 251 8.81 31.11 -12.29
C ASN A 251 7.83 29.94 -12.23
N GLU A 252 7.77 29.10 -13.25
CA GLU A 252 6.96 27.87 -13.21
C GLU A 252 7.42 26.95 -12.08
N TRP A 253 8.74 26.79 -11.89
CA TRP A 253 9.27 26.03 -10.76
C TRP A 253 8.90 26.65 -9.42
N ARG A 254 9.06 27.97 -9.28
CA ARG A 254 8.76 28.67 -8.04
C ARG A 254 7.28 28.57 -7.67
N VAL A 255 6.40 28.80 -8.61
CA VAL A 255 4.95 28.80 -8.37
C VAL A 255 4.38 27.38 -8.24
N CYS A 256 4.68 26.51 -9.19
CA CYS A 256 4.02 25.20 -9.25
C CYS A 256 4.62 24.15 -8.32
N ARG A 257 5.90 24.29 -7.92
CA ARG A 257 6.58 23.27 -7.11
C ARG A 257 6.99 23.74 -5.72
N GLU A 258 7.36 25.00 -5.57
CA GLU A 258 7.88 25.55 -4.31
C GLU A 258 6.86 26.46 -3.60
N ASP A 259 5.72 26.73 -4.23
CA ASP A 259 4.68 27.64 -3.74
C ASP A 259 5.25 29.04 -3.35
N LYS A 260 6.21 29.50 -4.15
CA LYS A 260 6.89 30.80 -3.96
C LYS A 260 6.41 31.81 -5.01
N ALA A 261 6.35 33.08 -4.62
CA ALA A 261 6.00 34.15 -5.53
C ALA A 261 6.94 34.24 -6.76
N PRO A 262 6.42 34.58 -7.94
CA PRO A 262 7.24 34.77 -9.14
C PRO A 262 8.22 35.94 -8.96
N ILE A 263 9.33 35.90 -9.70
CA ILE A 263 10.33 36.96 -9.73
C ILE A 263 10.39 37.61 -11.12
N ASN A 264 10.80 38.87 -11.17
CA ASN A 264 10.97 39.56 -12.45
C ASN A 264 12.05 38.88 -13.29
N GLY A 265 11.75 38.63 -14.56
CA GLY A 265 12.67 37.95 -15.49
C GLY A 265 12.71 36.42 -15.36
N GLY A 266 11.94 35.84 -14.41
CA GLY A 266 11.90 34.39 -14.22
C GLY A 266 11.02 33.62 -15.21
N ASP A 267 10.30 34.31 -16.10
CA ASP A 267 9.47 33.69 -17.16
C ASP A 267 10.24 33.41 -18.46
N ILE A 268 11.55 33.78 -18.47
CA ILE A 268 12.42 33.54 -19.60
C ILE A 268 12.91 32.09 -19.54
N ALA A 269 12.68 31.34 -20.62
CA ALA A 269 13.25 29.99 -20.76
C ALA A 269 14.74 30.09 -21.07
N PHE A 270 15.53 29.32 -20.35
CA PHE A 270 16.97 29.21 -20.58
C PHE A 270 17.26 27.93 -21.39
N MET A 271 18.22 28.01 -22.28
CA MET A 271 18.73 26.85 -22.99
C MET A 271 20.26 26.80 -22.88
N SER A 272 20.78 25.64 -22.57
CA SER A 272 22.22 25.44 -22.48
C SER A 272 22.88 25.67 -23.87
N CYS A 273 23.89 26.53 -23.93
CA CYS A 273 24.64 26.76 -25.14
C CYS A 273 25.43 25.53 -25.65
N ASN A 274 25.50 24.50 -24.82
CA ASN A 274 26.21 23.25 -25.16
C ASN A 274 25.35 22.30 -26.00
N VAL A 275 24.09 22.62 -26.23
CA VAL A 275 23.16 21.80 -27.02
C VAL A 275 22.82 22.57 -28.29
N ALA A 276 23.20 22.00 -29.45
CA ALA A 276 22.88 22.54 -30.74
C ALA A 276 22.19 21.48 -31.61
N PRO A 277 21.27 21.87 -32.52
CA PRO A 277 20.72 20.95 -33.51
C PRO A 277 21.81 20.25 -34.29
N ILE A 278 21.59 18.96 -34.59
CA ILE A 278 22.57 18.13 -35.32
C ILE A 278 22.95 18.73 -36.71
N ASP A 279 22.05 19.51 -37.29
CA ASP A 279 22.19 20.21 -38.55
C ASP A 279 22.81 21.61 -38.40
N SER A 280 23.19 22.03 -37.20
CA SER A 280 23.76 23.37 -37.04
C SER A 280 25.13 23.47 -37.71
N PRO A 281 25.44 24.62 -38.35
CA PRO A 281 26.72 24.85 -38.98
C PRO A 281 27.90 24.68 -38.04
N LYS A 282 27.71 24.92 -36.74
CA LYS A 282 28.74 24.74 -35.70
C LYS A 282 29.15 23.28 -35.52
N ILE A 283 28.22 22.33 -35.70
CA ILE A 283 28.49 20.89 -35.56
C ILE A 283 29.10 20.35 -36.87
N LYS A 284 28.64 20.86 -38.03
CA LYS A 284 29.16 20.46 -39.35
C LYS A 284 30.54 21.01 -39.65
N GLY A 285 31.12 21.82 -38.77
CA GLY A 285 32.48 22.40 -38.98
C GLY A 285 32.49 23.50 -40.03
N GLU A 286 31.38 23.97 -40.49
CA GLU A 286 31.25 25.14 -41.35
C GLU A 286 31.43 26.38 -40.49
N ILE A 287 32.67 26.85 -40.32
CA ILE A 287 32.97 28.16 -39.71
C ILE A 287 32.52 29.20 -40.69
N SER A 288 31.36 29.80 -40.47
CA SER A 288 30.98 31.03 -41.17
C SER A 288 31.95 32.13 -40.71
N SER A 289 32.88 32.48 -41.55
CA SER A 289 33.70 33.68 -41.42
C SER A 289 32.86 34.90 -41.79
N GLU A 290 31.83 35.17 -41.08
CA GLU A 290 31.22 36.49 -41.06
C GLU A 290 32.04 37.38 -40.13
N LYS A 291 32.87 38.18 -40.73
CA LYS A 291 33.49 39.33 -40.09
C LYS A 291 32.38 40.23 -39.58
N ASP A 292 32.35 40.43 -38.25
CA ASP A 292 31.63 41.52 -37.63
C ASP A 292 32.06 42.85 -38.26
N GLU A 293 31.31 43.35 -39.24
CA GLU A 293 31.38 44.75 -39.60
C GLU A 293 30.73 45.54 -38.49
N LEU A 294 31.55 46.12 -37.63
CA LEU A 294 31.17 47.17 -36.70
C LEU A 294 30.40 48.29 -37.43
N PRO A 295 29.22 48.73 -37.00
CA PRO A 295 28.54 49.83 -37.61
C PRO A 295 29.40 51.08 -37.56
N LYS A 296 29.76 51.66 -38.71
CA LYS A 296 30.46 52.94 -38.86
C LYS A 296 29.59 54.03 -38.23
N THR A 297 30.05 54.59 -37.17
CA THR A 297 29.51 55.83 -36.59
C THR A 297 29.60 56.94 -37.64
N ASN A 298 28.46 57.41 -38.09
CA ASN A 298 28.33 58.63 -38.87
C ASN A 298 28.57 59.82 -37.95
N GLU A 299 29.79 60.37 -38.00
CA GLU A 299 30.04 61.76 -37.58
C GLU A 299 29.37 62.68 -38.58
N LYS A 300 28.23 63.27 -38.22
CA LYS A 300 27.73 64.49 -38.84
C LYS A 300 28.29 65.66 -38.12
N SER A 301 29.25 66.35 -38.78
CA SER A 301 29.77 67.65 -38.46
C SER A 301 28.62 68.70 -38.31
N ILE A 302 28.74 69.44 -37.26
CA ILE A 302 27.97 70.68 -36.96
C ILE A 302 28.61 71.80 -37.78
N GLU A 303 27.81 72.49 -38.59
CA GLU A 303 27.90 73.89 -38.87
C GLU A 303 26.56 74.55 -38.57
#